data_d40b217aebf7032de9d8b300e17cd356
#
_entry.id   d40b217aebf7032de9d8b300e17cd356
#
_cell.length_a   1.000
_cell.length_b   1.000
_cell.length_c   1.000
_cell.angle_alpha   90.00
_cell.angle_beta   90.00
_cell.angle_gamma   90.00
#
_symmetry.space_group_name_H-M   'P 1'
#
loop_
_entity.id
_entity.type
_entity.pdbx_description
1 polymer ?
#
loop_
_entity_poly.entity_id
_entity_poly.type
_entity_poly.pdbx_seq_one_letter_code
_entity_poly.pdbx_strand_id
1 'polypeptide(L)'
;MDFEYLKNKCLLLVDDEQELLDMVVSILKEEGFNNIATAKTIKEALALADNFQPELAILDVMLPDGNGFSLMEQLKQKGEYPILFLTACGEDEDKFKGFGLGADDYVV
;
A
#
# COMPACT_ATOMS: atom_id res chain seq x y z
N MET A 1 12.13 13.27 12.24
CA MET A 1 12.11 11.81 12.21
C MET A 1 13.19 11.30 11.28
N ASP A 2 13.93 10.31 11.73
CA ASP A 2 14.96 9.70 10.89
C ASP A 2 14.36 8.54 10.11
N PHE A 3 14.36 8.64 8.79
CA PHE A 3 13.81 7.61 7.91
C PHE A 3 14.85 6.58 7.45
N GLU A 4 16.09 6.68 7.94
CA GLU A 4 17.14 5.77 7.50
C GLU A 4 16.77 4.30 7.70
N TYR A 5 16.18 3.96 8.82
CA TYR A 5 15.83 2.58 9.09
C TYR A 5 14.70 2.06 8.19
N LEU A 6 13.88 2.96 7.61
CA LEU A 6 12.80 2.57 6.72
C LEU A 6 13.28 2.30 5.30
N LYS A 7 14.42 2.86 4.91
CA LYS A 7 14.89 2.77 3.53
C LYS A 7 15.19 1.36 3.06
N ASN A 8 15.51 0.47 3.99
CA ASN A 8 15.79 -0.92 3.68
C ASN A 8 14.58 -1.83 3.89
N LYS A 9 13.46 -1.27 4.32
CA LYS A 9 12.24 -2.05 4.54
C LYS A 9 11.58 -2.42 3.23
N CYS A 10 10.91 -3.56 3.24
CA CYS A 10 10.17 -4.03 2.08
C CYS A 10 8.82 -3.32 2.00
N LEU A 11 8.60 -2.62 0.90
CA LEU A 11 7.41 -1.81 0.68
C LEU A 11 6.54 -2.42 -0.41
N LEU A 12 5.27 -2.61 -0.11
CA LEU A 12 4.30 -3.08 -1.10
C LEU A 12 3.40 -1.92 -1.50
N LEU A 13 3.33 -1.64 -2.80
CA LEU A 13 2.52 -0.57 -3.34
C LEU A 13 1.49 -1.17 -4.28
N VAL A 14 0.20 -0.94 -4.02
CA VAL A 14 -0.89 -1.53 -4.78
C VAL A 14 -1.80 -0.45 -5.35
N ASP A 15 -1.84 -0.36 -6.67
CA ASP A 15 -2.68 0.58 -7.41
C ASP A 15 -2.82 0.06 -8.82
N ASP A 16 -4.00 0.22 -9.45
CA ASP A 16 -4.23 -0.28 -10.79
C ASP A 16 -3.74 0.67 -11.89
N GLU A 17 -3.35 1.88 -11.55
CA GLU A 17 -2.85 2.85 -12.51
C GLU A 17 -1.32 2.78 -12.61
N GLN A 18 -0.83 2.30 -13.73
CA GLN A 18 0.62 2.13 -13.93
C GLN A 18 1.37 3.45 -13.81
N GLU A 19 0.80 4.53 -14.36
CA GLU A 19 1.46 5.84 -14.29
C GLU A 19 1.63 6.32 -12.86
N LEU A 20 0.63 6.09 -12.02
CA LEU A 20 0.69 6.46 -10.61
C LEU A 20 1.73 5.60 -9.88
N LEU A 21 1.74 4.31 -10.15
CA LEU A 21 2.76 3.42 -9.57
C LEU A 21 4.16 3.89 -9.93
N ASP A 22 4.39 4.20 -11.19
CA ASP A 22 5.70 4.64 -11.67
C ASP A 22 6.12 5.95 -10.99
N MET A 23 5.19 6.87 -10.83
CA MET A 23 5.45 8.14 -10.19
C MET A 23 5.82 7.96 -8.71
N VAL A 24 5.01 7.20 -7.99
CA VAL A 24 5.25 6.98 -6.56
C VAL A 24 6.54 6.22 -6.33
N VAL A 25 6.79 5.19 -7.13
CA VAL A 25 8.05 4.42 -7.04
C VAL A 25 9.25 5.35 -7.27
N SER A 26 9.16 6.21 -8.28
CA SER A 26 10.23 7.16 -8.58
C SER A 26 10.52 8.08 -7.40
N ILE A 27 9.46 8.62 -6.79
CA ILE A 27 9.60 9.50 -5.62
C ILE A 27 10.23 8.73 -4.46
N LEU A 28 9.77 7.52 -4.21
CA LEU A 28 10.29 6.73 -3.10
C LEU A 28 11.75 6.35 -3.30
N LYS A 29 12.14 6.04 -4.52
CA LYS A 29 13.53 5.72 -4.82
C LYS A 29 14.44 6.93 -4.65
N GLU A 30 13.96 8.13 -5.01
CA GLU A 30 14.72 9.34 -4.77
C GLU A 30 14.94 9.59 -3.30
N GLU A 31 14.01 9.16 -2.44
CA GLU A 31 14.14 9.29 -1.00
C GLU A 31 14.96 8.16 -0.39
N GLY A 32 15.43 7.20 -1.20
CA GLY A 32 16.30 6.14 -0.75
C GLY A 32 15.66 4.81 -0.43
N PHE A 33 14.37 4.65 -0.74
CA PHE A 33 13.70 3.36 -0.56
C PHE A 33 14.07 2.43 -1.71
N ASN A 34 14.66 1.29 -1.41
CA ASN A 34 15.21 0.40 -2.43
C ASN A 34 14.44 -0.89 -2.65
N ASN A 35 13.64 -1.31 -1.68
CA ASN A 35 12.93 -2.59 -1.75
C ASN A 35 11.44 -2.36 -1.93
N ILE A 36 11.02 -2.11 -3.17
CA ILE A 36 9.65 -1.78 -3.48
C ILE A 36 9.09 -2.81 -4.46
N ALA A 37 7.98 -3.44 -4.08
CA ALA A 37 7.23 -4.31 -4.97
C ALA A 37 5.89 -3.64 -5.30
N THR A 38 5.43 -3.79 -6.53
CA THR A 38 4.18 -3.19 -6.97
C THR A 38 3.20 -4.25 -7.45
N ALA A 39 1.92 -3.99 -7.27
CA ALA A 39 0.85 -4.85 -7.74
C ALA A 39 -0.31 -4.00 -8.23
N LYS A 40 -1.08 -4.51 -9.17
CA LYS A 40 -2.22 -3.79 -9.74
C LYS A 40 -3.56 -4.36 -9.30
N THR A 41 -3.56 -5.52 -8.70
CA THR A 41 -4.78 -6.20 -8.27
C THR A 41 -4.57 -6.81 -6.88
N ILE A 42 -5.68 -7.14 -6.24
CA ILE A 42 -5.63 -7.84 -4.95
C ILE A 42 -4.91 -9.17 -5.09
N LYS A 43 -5.21 -9.90 -6.16
CA LYS A 43 -4.60 -11.20 -6.40
C LYS A 43 -3.08 -11.10 -6.52
N GLU A 44 -2.59 -10.13 -7.29
CA GLU A 44 -1.15 -9.91 -7.42
C GLU A 44 -0.52 -9.52 -6.09
N ALA A 45 -1.20 -8.65 -5.34
CA ALA A 45 -0.69 -8.20 -4.06
C ALA A 45 -0.55 -9.34 -3.06
N LEU A 46 -1.53 -10.23 -3.00
CA LEU A 46 -1.48 -11.37 -2.09
C LEU A 46 -0.38 -12.35 -2.49
N ALA A 47 -0.21 -12.59 -3.78
CA ALA A 47 0.87 -13.45 -4.26
C ALA A 47 2.24 -12.88 -3.91
N LEU A 48 2.41 -11.57 -4.07
CA LEU A 48 3.66 -10.91 -3.70
C LEU A 48 3.90 -10.96 -2.20
N ALA A 49 2.85 -10.75 -1.41
CA ALA A 49 2.99 -10.73 0.04
C ALA A 49 3.50 -12.05 0.60
N ASP A 50 3.15 -13.17 -0.04
CA ASP A 50 3.63 -14.49 0.41
C ASP A 50 5.12 -14.66 0.22
N ASN A 51 5.70 -14.03 -0.79
CA ASN A 51 7.13 -14.19 -1.11
C ASN A 51 7.99 -13.01 -0.72
N PHE A 52 7.42 -11.81 -0.79
CA PHE A 52 8.17 -10.57 -0.56
C PHE A 52 8.19 -10.17 0.93
N GLN A 53 7.17 -10.56 1.69
CA GLN A 53 7.02 -10.24 3.11
C GLN A 53 7.13 -8.73 3.38
N PRO A 54 6.10 -7.96 3.00
CA PRO A 54 6.13 -6.51 3.18
C PRO A 54 6.25 -6.11 4.64
N GLU A 55 6.89 -4.98 4.87
CA GLU A 55 7.00 -4.37 6.20
C GLU A 55 6.22 -3.05 6.25
N LEU A 56 5.73 -2.60 5.11
CA LEU A 56 4.85 -1.44 4.97
C LEU A 56 4.07 -1.63 3.67
N ALA A 57 2.79 -1.35 3.69
CA ALA A 57 1.96 -1.41 2.48
C ALA A 57 1.24 -0.10 2.24
N ILE A 58 1.20 0.31 0.98
CA ILE A 58 0.44 1.48 0.53
C ILE A 58 -0.57 0.96 -0.49
N LEU A 59 -1.85 1.12 -0.19
CA LEU A 59 -2.93 0.52 -0.96
C LEU A 59 -3.87 1.57 -1.52
N ASP A 60 -4.35 1.33 -2.74
CA ASP A 60 -5.47 2.08 -3.29
C ASP A 60 -6.77 1.50 -2.73
N VAL A 61 -7.77 2.36 -2.52
CA VAL A 61 -9.07 1.92 -2.03
C VAL A 61 -9.82 1.13 -3.10
N MET A 62 -9.73 1.56 -4.36
CA MET A 62 -10.47 0.93 -5.47
C MET A 62 -9.53 0.13 -6.35
N LEU A 63 -9.75 -1.18 -6.42
CA LEU A 63 -8.96 -2.08 -7.24
C LEU A 63 -9.87 -2.85 -8.20
N PRO A 64 -9.34 -3.37 -9.33
CA PRO A 64 -10.18 -4.04 -10.32
C PRO A 64 -10.91 -5.26 -9.80
N ASP A 65 -10.33 -5.97 -8.84
CA ASP A 65 -10.89 -7.21 -8.31
C ASP A 65 -11.38 -7.07 -6.87
N GLY A 66 -11.65 -5.85 -6.42
CA GLY A 66 -12.22 -5.62 -5.11
C GLY A 66 -11.82 -4.27 -4.54
N ASN A 67 -11.87 -4.12 -3.23
CA ASN A 67 -11.45 -2.88 -2.59
C ASN A 67 -10.24 -3.10 -1.69
N GLY A 68 -9.52 -2.01 -1.45
CA GLY A 68 -8.31 -2.06 -0.66
C GLY A 68 -8.53 -2.43 0.81
N PHE A 69 -9.73 -2.20 1.34
CA PHE A 69 -10.01 -2.58 2.72
C PHE A 69 -10.04 -4.10 2.89
N SER A 70 -10.60 -4.80 1.90
CA SER A 70 -10.58 -6.25 1.89
C SER A 70 -9.15 -6.79 1.79
N LEU A 71 -8.34 -6.16 0.93
CA LEU A 71 -6.93 -6.53 0.81
C LEU A 71 -6.19 -6.29 2.12
N MET A 72 -6.45 -5.17 2.78
CA MET A 72 -5.83 -4.87 4.07
C MET A 72 -6.10 -5.97 5.09
N GLU A 73 -7.36 -6.41 5.18
CA GLU A 73 -7.71 -7.46 6.13
C GLU A 73 -6.94 -8.76 5.86
N GLN A 74 -6.81 -9.11 4.59
CA GLN A 74 -6.07 -10.32 4.21
C GLN A 74 -4.58 -10.18 4.46
N LEU A 75 -4.01 -9.00 4.20
CA LEU A 75 -2.59 -8.75 4.47
C LEU A 75 -2.30 -8.80 5.97
N LYS A 76 -3.20 -8.26 6.79
CA LYS A 76 -3.02 -8.26 8.25
C LYS A 76 -3.04 -9.68 8.83
N GLN A 77 -3.68 -10.62 8.14
CA GLN A 77 -3.64 -12.02 8.55
C GLN A 77 -2.29 -12.67 8.26
N LYS A 78 -1.54 -12.12 7.32
CA LYS A 78 -0.23 -12.65 6.92
C LYS A 78 0.92 -12.06 7.71
N GLY A 79 0.72 -10.88 8.31
CA GLY A 79 1.77 -10.22 9.07
C GLY A 79 1.28 -8.91 9.65
N GLU A 80 2.02 -8.41 10.64
CA GLU A 80 1.69 -7.14 11.27
C GLU A 80 2.65 -6.06 10.79
N TYR A 81 2.14 -5.12 10.00
CA TYR A 81 2.89 -3.99 9.51
C TYR A 81 1.92 -2.85 9.20
N PRO A 82 2.42 -1.61 9.18
CA PRO A 82 1.58 -0.47 8.89
C PRO A 82 1.01 -0.53 7.48
N ILE A 83 -0.24 -0.10 7.35
CA ILE A 83 -0.91 -0.02 6.06
C ILE A 83 -1.47 1.38 5.89
N LEU A 84 -1.07 2.02 4.79
CA LEU A 84 -1.54 3.35 4.42
C LEU A 84 -2.43 3.25 3.21
N PHE A 85 -3.45 4.10 3.14
CA PHE A 85 -4.30 4.18 1.96
C PHE A 85 -3.96 5.44 1.17
N LEU A 86 -3.78 5.25 -0.13
CA LEU A 86 -3.57 6.34 -1.07
C LEU A 86 -4.93 6.64 -1.70
N THR A 87 -5.45 7.85 -1.51
CA THR A 87 -6.73 8.23 -2.05
C THR A 87 -6.57 9.32 -3.09
N ALA A 88 -7.33 9.21 -4.18
CA ALA A 88 -7.18 10.12 -5.31
C ALA A 88 -7.58 11.55 -4.96
N CYS A 89 -8.66 11.75 -4.23
CA CYS A 89 -9.15 13.07 -3.90
C CYS A 89 -9.50 13.29 -2.44
N GLY A 90 -9.55 12.27 -1.65
CA GLY A 90 -9.70 12.39 -0.20
C GLY A 90 -11.04 12.94 0.28
N GLU A 91 -12.01 13.09 -0.58
CA GLU A 91 -13.28 13.71 -0.24
C GLU A 91 -14.43 12.73 -0.08
N ASP A 92 -14.22 11.50 -0.41
CA ASP A 92 -15.25 10.47 -0.33
C ASP A 92 -15.33 9.95 1.10
N GLU A 93 -16.48 10.11 1.75
CA GLU A 93 -16.67 9.65 3.11
C GLU A 93 -16.45 8.15 3.27
N ASP A 94 -16.73 7.37 2.26
CA ASP A 94 -16.54 5.93 2.31
C ASP A 94 -15.09 5.55 2.51
N LYS A 95 -14.17 6.39 2.08
CA LYS A 95 -12.74 6.14 2.24
C LYS A 95 -12.32 6.20 3.68
N PHE A 96 -12.96 7.04 4.48
CA PHE A 96 -12.61 7.20 5.89
C PHE A 96 -13.07 6.04 6.76
N LYS A 97 -13.95 5.20 6.26
CA LYS A 97 -14.37 4.01 6.99
C LYS A 97 -13.21 3.05 7.22
N GLY A 98 -12.15 3.16 6.44
CA GLY A 98 -10.97 2.33 6.60
C GLY A 98 -10.30 2.48 7.95
N PHE A 99 -10.40 3.66 8.58
CA PHE A 99 -9.84 3.86 9.91
C PHE A 99 -10.48 2.95 10.95
N GLY A 100 -11.78 2.71 10.81
CA GLY A 100 -12.48 1.81 11.69
C GLY A 100 -12.20 0.34 11.41
N LEU A 101 -11.57 0.03 10.27
CA LEU A 101 -11.27 -1.33 9.86
C LEU A 101 -9.81 -1.72 10.07
N GLY A 102 -8.99 -0.83 10.61
CA GLY A 102 -7.63 -1.15 10.97
C GLY A 102 -6.55 -0.50 10.13
N ALA A 103 -6.90 0.45 9.28
CA ALA A 103 -5.89 1.21 8.55
C ALA A 103 -5.13 2.12 9.51
N ASP A 104 -3.85 2.29 9.30
CA ASP A 104 -3.00 3.11 10.15
C ASP A 104 -3.05 4.58 9.75
N ASP A 105 -3.25 4.87 8.47
CA ASP A 105 -3.34 6.25 8.00
C ASP A 105 -3.88 6.31 6.58
N TYR A 106 -4.20 7.53 6.13
CA TYR A 106 -4.60 7.84 4.77
C TYR A 106 -3.66 8.86 4.17
N VAL A 107 -3.31 8.65 2.89
CA VAL A 107 -2.52 9.60 2.12
C VAL A 107 -3.39 10.11 0.98
N VAL A 108 -3.54 11.41 0.88
CA VAL A 108 -4.39 12.06 -0.12
C VAL A 108 -3.54 12.75 -1.17
#